data_e1936482a5afce27d2d7d78b5a0dad8c
#
_entry.id   e1936482a5afce27d2d7d78b5a0dad8c
#
_cell.length_a   1.000
_cell.length_b   1.000
_cell.length_c   1.000
_cell.angle_alpha   90.00
_cell.angle_beta   90.00
_cell.angle_gamma   90.00
#
_symmetry.space_group_name_H-M   'P 1'
#
loop_
_entity.id
_entity.type
_entity.pdbx_description
1 polymer ?
#
loop_
_entity_poly.entity_id
_entity_poly.type
_entity_poly.pdbx_seq_one_letter_code
_entity_poly.pdbx_strand_id
1 'polypeptide(L)'
;MQCWIRQTINFFRKTKNTEKLTALLQQKEDILAVEMPVSLVYNGISHAVMMCSPNNLEDFALGFSLTEGIINKPEDIYGIDVVEVCNGIEVQIELSSRKFMALKEHRRNLTGRTGCGICGTEQLNQVYKTFPKLDCTFQFDLNLLDSCLIDLQKNQLLGCKTGATHACAFFDLYGSMLAIYEDVGRHVALDTLLGWHAKAGNPRGFILASSR
;
A
#
# COMPACT_ATOMS: atom_id res chain seq x y z
N MET A 1 -11.08 -3.83 -12.17
CA MET A 1 -12.06 -2.82 -11.64
C MET A 1 -11.58 -1.41 -11.94
N GLN A 2 -12.48 -0.43 -12.13
CA GLN A 2 -12.08 0.94 -12.40
C GLN A 2 -11.68 1.64 -11.10
N CYS A 3 -10.47 2.17 -11.02
CA CYS A 3 -9.91 2.78 -9.80
C CYS A 3 -10.23 4.27 -9.64
N TRP A 4 -11.09 4.83 -10.49
CA TRP A 4 -11.53 6.23 -10.41
C TRP A 4 -12.97 6.39 -10.89
N ILE A 5 -13.63 7.40 -10.39
CA ILE A 5 -15.00 7.80 -10.80
C ILE A 5 -15.00 9.28 -11.16
N ARG A 6 -15.85 9.67 -12.12
CA ARG A 6 -16.15 11.08 -12.40
C ARG A 6 -17.34 11.49 -11.57
N GLN A 7 -17.21 12.56 -10.82
CA GLN A 7 -18.27 13.05 -9.95
C GLN A 7 -18.36 14.57 -9.99
N THR A 8 -19.57 15.11 -9.90
CA THR A 8 -19.78 16.55 -9.69
C THR A 8 -19.59 16.86 -8.22
N ILE A 9 -18.63 17.71 -7.90
CA ILE A 9 -18.35 18.13 -6.53
C ILE A 9 -18.75 19.60 -6.32
N ASN A 10 -19.26 19.89 -5.13
CA ASN A 10 -19.55 21.23 -4.69
C ASN A 10 -18.40 21.73 -3.80
N PHE A 11 -17.84 22.88 -4.11
CA PHE A 11 -16.81 23.47 -3.28
C PHE A 11 -17.07 24.95 -3.01
N PHE A 12 -16.58 25.44 -1.86
CA PHE A 12 -16.67 26.83 -1.46
C PHE A 12 -15.43 27.58 -1.87
N ARG A 13 -15.55 28.58 -2.75
CA ARG A 13 -14.46 29.47 -3.10
C ARG A 13 -14.52 30.72 -2.23
N LYS A 14 -13.47 31.01 -1.43
CA LYS A 14 -13.28 32.29 -0.78
C LYS A 14 -12.91 33.35 -1.83
N THR A 15 -13.78 34.33 -2.05
CA THR A 15 -13.43 35.52 -2.83
C THR A 15 -12.71 36.53 -1.92
N LYS A 16 -11.54 37.01 -2.36
CA LYS A 16 -10.71 38.00 -1.65
C LYS A 16 -11.24 39.44 -1.84
N ASN A 17 -12.51 39.69 -1.73
CA ASN A 17 -13.02 41.07 -1.75
C ASN A 17 -13.72 41.38 -0.44
N THR A 18 -13.07 42.30 0.24
CA THR A 18 -13.51 43.17 1.34
C THR A 18 -14.99 43.18 1.67
N GLU A 19 -15.30 42.94 2.94
CA GLU A 19 -16.49 43.26 3.72
C GLU A 19 -17.65 42.27 3.78
N LYS A 20 -17.80 41.32 2.90
CA LYS A 20 -18.74 40.19 3.11
C LYS A 20 -18.13 38.87 2.65
N LEU A 21 -18.00 37.90 3.56
CA LEU A 21 -17.63 36.54 3.24
C LEU A 21 -18.77 35.87 2.49
N THR A 22 -18.88 36.07 1.18
CA THR A 22 -19.84 35.35 0.33
C THR A 22 -19.15 34.07 -0.12
N ALA A 23 -19.52 32.97 0.49
CA ALA A 23 -19.13 31.63 0.00
C ALA A 23 -20.01 31.35 -1.23
N LEU A 24 -19.42 31.43 -2.43
CA LEU A 24 -20.06 30.99 -3.65
C LEU A 24 -19.88 29.47 -3.78
N LEU A 25 -21.00 28.75 -3.80
CA LEU A 25 -21.02 27.32 -4.13
C LEU A 25 -20.74 27.18 -5.62
N GLN A 26 -19.64 26.56 -5.98
CA GLN A 26 -19.32 26.24 -7.37
C GLN A 26 -19.41 24.74 -7.58
N GLN A 27 -19.97 24.33 -8.71
CA GLN A 27 -20.00 22.94 -9.14
C GLN A 27 -18.90 22.72 -10.18
N LYS A 28 -18.14 21.66 -9.99
CA LYS A 28 -17.09 21.23 -10.92
C LYS A 28 -17.15 19.71 -11.08
N GLU A 29 -17.03 19.23 -12.32
CA GLU A 29 -16.78 17.82 -12.55
C GLU A 29 -15.31 17.51 -12.21
N ASP A 30 -15.09 16.49 -11.44
CA ASP A 30 -13.75 16.04 -11.08
C ASP A 30 -13.65 14.51 -11.12
N ILE A 31 -12.41 14.01 -11.14
CA ILE A 31 -12.12 12.59 -11.15
C ILE A 31 -11.59 12.23 -9.77
N LEU A 32 -12.27 11.31 -9.09
CA LEU A 32 -11.91 10.84 -7.76
C LEU A 32 -11.29 9.45 -7.83
N ALA A 33 -10.27 9.20 -7.02
CA ALA A 33 -9.77 7.85 -6.80
C ALA A 33 -10.82 7.03 -6.04
N VAL A 34 -10.98 5.78 -6.43
CA VAL A 34 -11.84 4.84 -5.71
C VAL A 34 -11.05 4.25 -4.56
N GLU A 35 -11.64 4.30 -3.37
CA GLU A 35 -11.14 3.71 -2.15
C GLU A 35 -12.19 2.74 -1.61
N MET A 36 -11.78 1.50 -1.34
CA MET A 36 -12.67 0.44 -0.88
C MET A 36 -12.07 -0.29 0.32
N PRO A 37 -12.90 -0.79 1.24
CA PRO A 37 -12.43 -1.68 2.30
C PRO A 37 -12.02 -3.02 1.70
N VAL A 38 -10.78 -3.42 1.95
CA VAL A 38 -10.16 -4.67 1.53
C VAL A 38 -9.79 -5.48 2.77
N SER A 39 -10.40 -6.65 2.94
CA SER A 39 -10.14 -7.57 4.03
C SER A 39 -9.11 -8.61 3.62
N LEU A 40 -8.01 -8.72 4.36
CA LEU A 40 -7.04 -9.80 4.20
C LEU A 40 -7.46 -10.99 5.08
N VAL A 41 -7.81 -12.10 4.44
CA VAL A 41 -8.37 -13.29 5.06
C VAL A 41 -7.40 -14.46 4.91
N TYR A 42 -6.79 -14.90 6.01
CA TYR A 42 -5.82 -16.00 6.01
C TYR A 42 -6.49 -17.30 6.46
N ASN A 43 -6.54 -18.29 5.58
CA ASN A 43 -7.18 -19.60 5.80
C ASN A 43 -8.58 -19.46 6.45
N GLY A 44 -9.40 -18.55 5.90
CA GLY A 44 -10.76 -18.28 6.36
C GLY A 44 -10.89 -17.40 7.61
N ILE A 45 -9.79 -16.82 8.13
CA ILE A 45 -9.82 -15.90 9.28
C ILE A 45 -9.41 -14.50 8.83
N SER A 46 -10.32 -13.53 8.94
CA SER A 46 -10.01 -12.11 8.67
C SER A 46 -8.93 -11.62 9.64
N HIS A 47 -7.88 -11.01 9.11
CA HIS A 47 -6.73 -10.52 9.87
C HIS A 47 -6.68 -8.99 9.96
N ALA A 48 -6.83 -8.32 8.84
CA ALA A 48 -6.79 -6.87 8.74
C ALA A 48 -7.78 -6.38 7.68
N VAL A 49 -8.30 -5.18 7.86
CA VAL A 49 -9.09 -4.46 6.85
C VAL A 49 -8.36 -3.16 6.55
N MET A 50 -8.07 -2.93 5.28
CA MET A 50 -7.36 -1.75 4.80
C MET A 50 -8.24 -1.01 3.79
N MET A 51 -8.19 0.32 3.82
CA MET A 51 -8.78 1.14 2.76
C MET A 51 -7.78 1.23 1.62
N CYS A 52 -8.12 0.72 0.44
CA CYS A 52 -7.23 0.57 -0.70
C CYS A 52 -7.90 0.96 -2.00
N SER A 53 -7.10 1.31 -2.99
CA SER A 53 -7.53 1.28 -4.39
C SER A 53 -7.73 -0.17 -4.84
N PRO A 54 -8.84 -0.51 -5.55
CA PRO A 54 -9.18 -1.91 -5.88
C PRO A 54 -8.36 -2.48 -7.06
N ASN A 55 -7.03 -2.42 -6.98
CA ASN A 55 -6.11 -2.91 -8.00
C ASN A 55 -4.90 -3.60 -7.39
N ASN A 56 -4.32 -4.55 -8.12
CA ASN A 56 -3.11 -5.29 -7.73
C ASN A 56 -3.17 -5.92 -6.32
N LEU A 57 -4.36 -6.35 -5.89
CA LEU A 57 -4.62 -6.82 -4.53
C LEU A 57 -3.88 -8.12 -4.19
N GLU A 58 -3.53 -8.95 -5.18
CA GLU A 58 -2.69 -10.13 -4.98
C GLU A 58 -1.26 -9.75 -4.61
N ASP A 59 -0.69 -8.74 -5.30
CA ASP A 59 0.65 -8.23 -4.97
C ASP A 59 0.63 -7.54 -3.61
N PHE A 60 -0.43 -6.76 -3.33
CA PHE A 60 -0.63 -6.16 -2.01
C PHE A 60 -0.66 -7.22 -0.90
N ALA A 61 -1.46 -8.26 -1.07
CA ALA A 61 -1.58 -9.32 -0.05
C ALA A 61 -0.25 -10.05 0.20
N LEU A 62 0.52 -10.33 -0.85
CA LEU A 62 1.85 -10.91 -0.71
C LEU A 62 2.81 -9.97 0.01
N GLY A 63 2.88 -8.71 -0.42
CA GLY A 63 3.77 -7.73 0.17
C GLY A 63 3.44 -7.45 1.64
N PHE A 64 2.17 -7.23 1.97
CA PHE A 64 1.70 -7.08 3.34
C PHE A 64 2.08 -8.31 4.21
N SER A 65 1.90 -9.52 3.67
CA SER A 65 2.25 -10.74 4.39
C SER A 65 3.75 -10.85 4.71
N LEU A 66 4.60 -10.34 3.81
CA LEU A 66 6.06 -10.27 4.01
C LEU A 66 6.45 -9.18 5.02
N THR A 67 5.93 -7.97 4.87
CA THR A 67 6.28 -6.80 5.70
C THR A 67 5.80 -6.96 7.14
N GLU A 68 4.62 -7.56 7.34
CA GLU A 68 4.12 -7.91 8.66
C GLU A 68 4.80 -9.15 9.28
N GLY A 69 5.60 -9.88 8.49
CA GLY A 69 6.31 -11.09 8.95
C GLY A 69 5.40 -12.30 9.16
N ILE A 70 4.22 -12.28 8.53
CA ILE A 70 3.30 -13.43 8.51
C ILE A 70 3.92 -14.60 7.76
N ILE A 71 4.61 -14.26 6.67
CA ILE A 71 5.39 -15.18 5.86
C ILE A 71 6.86 -14.73 5.79
N ASN A 72 7.76 -15.64 5.44
CA ASN A 72 9.18 -15.34 5.24
C ASN A 72 9.56 -15.29 3.76
N LYS A 73 8.77 -15.95 2.91
CA LYS A 73 9.01 -16.08 1.47
C LYS A 73 7.69 -16.33 0.74
N PRO A 74 7.61 -16.00 -0.56
CA PRO A 74 6.38 -16.17 -1.34
C PRO A 74 5.79 -17.59 -1.30
N GLU A 75 6.64 -18.62 -1.26
CA GLU A 75 6.22 -20.03 -1.28
C GLU A 75 5.52 -20.49 0.02
N ASP A 76 5.49 -19.64 1.05
CA ASP A 76 4.67 -19.89 2.26
C ASP A 76 3.17 -19.67 1.98
N ILE A 77 2.81 -19.00 0.85
CA ILE A 77 1.44 -18.83 0.34
C ILE A 77 1.18 -19.86 -0.76
N TYR A 78 0.08 -20.58 -0.65
CA TYR A 78 -0.34 -21.59 -1.64
C TYR A 78 -1.31 -21.04 -2.68
N GLY A 79 -2.10 -20.03 -2.31
CA GLY A 79 -3.03 -19.37 -3.20
C GLY A 79 -3.47 -18.00 -2.66
N ILE A 80 -3.84 -17.12 -3.58
CA ILE A 80 -4.46 -15.83 -3.28
C ILE A 80 -5.63 -15.67 -4.25
N ASP A 81 -6.85 -15.53 -3.68
CA ASP A 81 -8.07 -15.29 -4.43
C ASP A 81 -8.68 -13.95 -4.03
N VAL A 82 -9.06 -13.15 -5.01
CA VAL A 82 -9.73 -11.86 -4.81
C VAL A 82 -11.21 -12.01 -5.06
N VAL A 83 -12.02 -11.79 -4.03
CA VAL A 83 -13.47 -12.00 -4.06
C VAL A 83 -14.18 -10.69 -3.74
N GLU A 84 -15.05 -10.23 -4.64
CA GLU A 84 -15.94 -9.10 -4.36
C GLU A 84 -17.09 -9.53 -3.44
N VAL A 85 -17.32 -8.75 -2.39
CA VAL A 85 -18.42 -8.95 -1.44
C VAL A 85 -19.28 -7.70 -1.32
N CYS A 86 -20.44 -7.79 -0.70
CA CYS A 86 -21.41 -6.69 -0.64
C CYS A 86 -20.82 -5.35 -0.15
N ASN A 87 -19.85 -5.40 0.77
CA ASN A 87 -19.33 -4.21 1.45
C ASN A 87 -17.83 -3.96 1.17
N GLY A 88 -17.26 -4.55 0.13
CA GLY A 88 -15.83 -4.38 -0.19
C GLY A 88 -15.25 -5.59 -0.93
N ILE A 89 -13.99 -5.86 -0.65
CA ILE A 89 -13.27 -6.96 -1.27
C ILE A 89 -12.64 -7.84 -0.17
N GLU A 90 -12.71 -9.15 -0.34
CA GLU A 90 -11.94 -10.10 0.44
C GLU A 90 -10.79 -10.64 -0.39
N VAL A 91 -9.57 -10.52 0.11
CA VAL A 91 -8.41 -11.22 -0.42
C VAL A 91 -8.17 -12.45 0.45
N GLN A 92 -8.54 -13.60 -0.10
CA GLN A 92 -8.43 -14.89 0.57
C GLN A 92 -7.04 -15.47 0.30
N ILE A 93 -6.28 -15.68 1.37
CA ILE A 93 -4.87 -16.08 1.32
C ILE A 93 -4.75 -17.45 1.98
N GLU A 94 -4.28 -18.42 1.22
CA GLU A 94 -4.03 -19.76 1.73
C GLU A 94 -2.57 -19.91 2.17
N LEU A 95 -2.36 -20.01 3.49
CA LEU A 95 -1.04 -20.20 4.09
C LEU A 95 -0.74 -21.67 4.34
N SER A 96 0.54 -22.02 4.39
CA SER A 96 0.98 -23.28 4.95
C SER A 96 0.49 -23.43 6.39
N SER A 97 0.13 -24.68 6.80
CA SER A 97 -0.41 -24.96 8.13
C SER A 97 0.49 -24.44 9.26
N ARG A 98 1.81 -24.51 9.09
CA ARG A 98 2.78 -24.01 10.07
C ARG A 98 2.69 -22.50 10.24
N LYS A 99 2.61 -21.74 9.14
CA LYS A 99 2.51 -20.27 9.17
C LYS A 99 1.17 -19.82 9.74
N PHE A 100 0.10 -20.51 9.39
CA PHE A 100 -1.21 -20.22 9.93
C PHE A 100 -1.31 -20.45 11.45
N MET A 101 -0.68 -21.49 11.97
CA MET A 101 -0.63 -21.73 13.42
C MET A 101 0.15 -20.62 14.14
N ALA A 102 1.30 -20.20 13.60
CA ALA A 102 2.07 -19.10 14.15
C ALA A 102 1.27 -17.78 14.15
N LEU A 103 0.52 -17.49 13.08
CA LEU A 103 -0.35 -16.32 13.00
C LEU A 103 -1.46 -16.37 14.07
N LYS A 104 -2.08 -17.52 14.29
CA LYS A 104 -3.08 -17.70 15.35
C LYS A 104 -2.52 -17.45 16.76
N GLU A 105 -1.33 -17.94 17.04
CA GLU A 105 -0.66 -17.71 18.33
C GLU A 105 -0.35 -16.24 18.53
N HIS A 106 0.17 -15.57 17.50
CA HIS A 106 0.42 -14.13 17.55
C HIS A 106 -0.86 -13.33 17.83
N ARG A 107 -1.96 -13.66 17.18
CA ARG A 107 -3.27 -13.03 17.41
C ARG A 107 -3.82 -13.28 18.83
N ARG A 108 -3.69 -14.47 19.38
CA ARG A 108 -4.11 -14.76 20.77
C ARG A 108 -3.35 -13.90 21.77
N ASN A 109 -2.07 -13.69 21.56
CA ASN A 109 -1.25 -12.82 22.40
C ASN A 109 -1.70 -11.34 22.33
N LEU A 110 -2.27 -10.90 21.19
CA LEU A 110 -2.83 -9.56 21.01
C LEU A 110 -4.24 -9.42 21.62
N THR A 111 -5.11 -10.42 21.47
CA THR A 111 -6.51 -10.35 21.92
C THR A 111 -6.69 -10.51 23.43
N GLY A 112 -5.72 -11.07 24.14
CA GLY A 112 -5.75 -11.16 25.62
C GLY A 112 -5.56 -9.82 26.36
N ARG A 113 -5.43 -8.71 25.61
CA ARG A 113 -5.12 -7.38 26.15
C ARG A 113 -6.18 -6.37 25.73
N THR A 114 -7.08 -6.06 26.66
CA THR A 114 -8.10 -5.02 26.49
C THR A 114 -7.47 -3.63 26.64
N GLY A 115 -7.49 -2.81 25.58
CA GLY A 115 -7.02 -1.42 25.57
C GLY A 115 -6.78 -0.93 24.17
N CYS A 116 -6.58 0.37 24.00
CA CYS A 116 -6.44 1.11 22.72
C CYS A 116 -5.29 0.67 21.77
N GLY A 117 -4.93 -0.60 21.75
CA GLY A 117 -3.97 -1.18 20.80
C GLY A 117 -2.49 -0.82 21.01
N ILE A 118 -2.16 0.06 21.97
CA ILE A 118 -0.78 0.55 22.21
C ILE A 118 -0.32 0.35 23.68
N CYS A 119 -1.12 -0.24 24.53
CA CYS A 119 -0.79 -0.35 25.96
C CYS A 119 -0.09 -1.68 26.31
N GLY A 120 1.23 -1.67 26.40
CA GLY A 120 2.06 -2.70 27.04
C GLY A 120 3.50 -2.70 26.53
N THR A 121 4.46 -2.93 27.44
CA THR A 121 5.92 -2.96 27.17
C THR A 121 6.33 -3.98 26.09
N GLU A 122 5.56 -5.08 25.96
CA GLU A 122 5.82 -6.08 24.89
C GLU A 122 5.40 -5.60 23.50
N GLN A 123 4.43 -4.66 23.39
CA GLN A 123 4.05 -4.07 22.10
C GLN A 123 5.11 -3.08 21.59
N LEU A 124 5.78 -2.34 22.46
CA LEU A 124 6.92 -1.51 22.05
C LEU A 124 8.06 -2.36 21.50
N ASN A 125 8.33 -3.52 22.07
CA ASN A 125 9.35 -4.45 21.55
C ASN A 125 8.96 -5.07 20.20
N GLN A 126 7.65 -5.16 19.89
CA GLN A 126 7.17 -5.61 18.58
C GLN A 126 7.28 -4.51 17.50
N VAL A 127 7.24 -3.24 17.90
CA VAL A 127 7.49 -2.10 17.00
C VAL A 127 8.97 -2.01 16.61
N TYR A 128 9.88 -2.38 17.52
CA TYR A 128 11.32 -2.40 17.24
C TYR A 128 11.74 -3.75 16.65
N LYS A 129 11.47 -3.96 15.36
CA LYS A 129 12.03 -5.10 14.63
C LYS A 129 13.54 -4.88 14.45
N THR A 130 14.37 -5.80 14.96
CA THR A 130 15.80 -5.82 14.65
C THR A 130 16.00 -6.47 13.30
N PHE A 131 16.55 -5.73 12.36
CA PHE A 131 16.87 -6.25 11.03
C PHE A 131 18.38 -6.59 10.96
N PRO A 132 18.75 -7.64 10.20
CA PRO A 132 20.15 -7.89 9.92
C PRO A 132 20.76 -6.71 9.17
N LYS A 133 22.02 -6.40 9.45
CA LYS A 133 22.73 -5.36 8.73
C LYS A 133 22.84 -5.74 7.25
N LEU A 134 22.42 -4.84 6.38
CA LEU A 134 22.56 -5.05 4.94
C LEU A 134 24.02 -4.83 4.54
N ASP A 135 24.56 -5.75 3.74
CA ASP A 135 25.86 -5.56 3.08
C ASP A 135 25.70 -4.53 1.96
N CYS A 136 26.15 -3.30 2.23
CA CYS A 136 26.09 -2.20 1.28
C CYS A 136 27.22 -2.30 0.25
N THR A 137 27.10 -3.19 -0.72
CA THR A 137 27.98 -3.26 -1.91
C THR A 137 27.38 -2.51 -3.11
N PHE A 138 26.35 -1.73 -2.86
CA PHE A 138 25.58 -1.06 -3.87
C PHE A 138 26.07 0.38 -4.06
N GLN A 139 26.38 0.73 -5.31
CA GLN A 139 26.64 2.10 -5.75
C GLN A 139 25.60 2.52 -6.77
N PHE A 140 25.00 3.68 -6.56
CA PHE A 140 24.02 4.29 -7.45
C PHE A 140 24.55 5.66 -7.90
N ASP A 141 24.43 5.94 -9.21
CA ASP A 141 24.77 7.25 -9.75
C ASP A 141 23.63 8.24 -9.45
N LEU A 142 23.90 9.18 -8.56
CA LEU A 142 22.94 10.21 -8.16
C LEU A 142 22.49 11.11 -9.34
N ASN A 143 23.26 11.20 -10.42
CA ASN A 143 22.86 11.95 -11.62
C ASN A 143 21.62 11.37 -12.31
N LEU A 144 21.30 10.10 -12.06
CA LEU A 144 20.10 9.42 -12.59
C LEU A 144 18.84 9.80 -11.81
N LEU A 145 18.97 10.36 -10.61
CA LEU A 145 17.83 10.57 -9.71
C LEU A 145 16.77 11.50 -10.31
N ASP A 146 17.17 12.58 -10.97
CA ASP A 146 16.25 13.53 -11.57
C ASP A 146 15.42 12.88 -12.69
N SER A 147 16.05 12.06 -13.53
CA SER A 147 15.35 11.32 -14.58
C SER A 147 14.37 10.30 -13.99
N CYS A 148 14.77 9.58 -12.93
CA CYS A 148 13.90 8.62 -12.26
C CYS A 148 12.70 9.31 -11.60
N LEU A 149 12.87 10.50 -11.01
CA LEU A 149 11.76 11.28 -10.45
C LEU A 149 10.79 11.76 -11.52
N ILE A 150 11.30 12.20 -12.67
CA ILE A 150 10.48 12.59 -13.83
C ILE A 150 9.69 11.38 -14.32
N ASP A 151 10.32 10.22 -14.42
CA ASP A 151 9.66 9.00 -14.87
C ASP A 151 8.61 8.51 -13.87
N LEU A 152 8.89 8.59 -12.57
CA LEU A 152 7.91 8.35 -11.54
C LEU A 152 6.67 9.22 -11.74
N GLN A 153 6.85 10.54 -11.88
CA GLN A 153 5.74 11.47 -12.07
C GLN A 153 4.92 11.20 -13.33
N LYS A 154 5.59 10.93 -14.46
CA LYS A 154 4.90 10.65 -15.73
C LYS A 154 4.07 9.38 -15.70
N ASN A 155 4.51 8.38 -14.94
CA ASN A 155 3.86 7.08 -14.86
C ASN A 155 2.83 6.96 -13.74
N GLN A 156 2.64 8.00 -12.92
CA GLN A 156 1.55 8.09 -11.93
C GLN A 156 0.20 8.36 -12.64
N LEU A 157 -0.33 7.35 -13.34
CA LEU A 157 -1.52 7.51 -14.17
C LEU A 157 -2.78 7.85 -13.37
N LEU A 158 -2.92 7.27 -12.19
CA LEU A 158 -4.05 7.53 -11.29
C LEU A 158 -3.85 8.86 -10.56
N GLY A 159 -2.65 9.13 -10.07
CA GLY A 159 -2.28 10.38 -9.42
C GLY A 159 -2.42 11.59 -10.33
N CYS A 160 -2.00 11.47 -11.60
CA CYS A 160 -2.18 12.53 -12.59
C CYS A 160 -3.65 12.88 -12.87
N LYS A 161 -4.55 11.89 -12.76
CA LYS A 161 -5.99 12.10 -12.99
C LYS A 161 -6.72 12.63 -11.77
N THR A 162 -6.36 12.13 -10.59
CA THR A 162 -7.15 12.33 -9.36
C THR A 162 -6.48 13.26 -8.36
N GLY A 163 -5.14 13.37 -8.40
CA GLY A 163 -4.36 14.09 -7.40
C GLY A 163 -4.42 13.48 -5.99
N ALA A 164 -4.92 12.23 -5.86
CA ALA A 164 -5.31 11.64 -4.57
C ALA A 164 -4.62 10.32 -4.25
N THR A 165 -3.55 9.95 -5.00
CA THR A 165 -2.82 8.72 -4.77
C THR A 165 -1.35 8.96 -4.49
N HIS A 166 -0.76 8.02 -3.78
CA HIS A 166 0.66 7.87 -3.59
C HIS A 166 1.20 6.82 -4.56
N ALA A 167 2.47 6.94 -4.95
CA ALA A 167 3.12 5.94 -5.78
C ALA A 167 4.43 5.48 -5.19
N CYS A 168 4.74 4.21 -5.43
CA CYS A 168 6.04 3.62 -5.20
C CYS A 168 6.51 2.96 -6.50
N ALA A 169 7.73 3.26 -6.94
CA ALA A 169 8.33 2.66 -8.13
C ALA A 169 9.68 2.02 -7.79
N PHE A 170 9.96 0.92 -8.47
CA PHE A 170 11.24 0.22 -8.38
C PHE A 170 12.05 0.49 -9.65
N PHE A 171 13.30 0.91 -9.45
CA PHE A 171 14.26 1.18 -10.51
C PHE A 171 15.44 0.22 -10.40
N ASP A 172 15.96 -0.19 -11.53
CA ASP A 172 17.24 -0.90 -11.57
C ASP A 172 18.43 0.05 -11.28
N LEU A 173 19.64 -0.48 -11.26
CA LEU A 173 20.86 0.29 -10.98
C LEU A 173 21.23 1.30 -12.06
N TYR A 174 20.61 1.19 -13.23
CA TYR A 174 20.83 2.07 -14.39
C TYR A 174 19.74 3.15 -14.53
N GLY A 175 18.79 3.18 -13.57
CA GLY A 175 17.70 4.14 -13.56
C GLY A 175 16.51 3.77 -14.45
N SER A 176 16.44 2.51 -14.92
CA SER A 176 15.27 2.04 -15.67
C SER A 176 14.17 1.63 -14.71
N MET A 177 12.96 2.17 -14.89
CA MET A 177 11.79 1.79 -14.09
C MET A 177 11.35 0.37 -14.44
N LEU A 178 11.32 -0.53 -13.47
CA LEU A 178 10.87 -1.91 -13.64
C LEU A 178 9.41 -2.10 -13.23
N ALA A 179 8.94 -1.36 -12.22
CA ALA A 179 7.55 -1.41 -11.77
C ALA A 179 7.15 -0.10 -11.11
N ILE A 180 5.84 0.19 -11.12
CA ILE A 180 5.21 1.28 -10.37
C ILE A 180 3.85 0.84 -9.89
N TYR A 181 3.52 1.19 -8.64
CA TYR A 181 2.22 0.94 -8.03
C TYR A 181 1.70 2.21 -7.38
N GLU A 182 0.41 2.44 -7.57
CA GLU A 182 -0.30 3.59 -7.01
C GLU A 182 -1.45 3.12 -6.11
N ASP A 183 -1.61 3.79 -4.98
CA ASP A 183 -2.73 3.57 -4.08
C ASP A 183 -3.09 4.86 -3.32
N VAL A 184 -4.31 4.98 -2.81
CA VAL A 184 -4.72 6.05 -1.89
C VAL A 184 -3.95 5.97 -0.57
N GLY A 185 -3.53 4.78 -0.16
CA GLY A 185 -2.69 4.48 1.01
C GLY A 185 -1.21 4.31 0.64
N ARG A 186 -0.34 5.20 1.14
CA ARG A 186 1.11 5.11 0.87
C ARG A 186 1.74 3.78 1.27
N HIS A 187 1.28 3.17 2.38
CA HIS A 187 1.77 1.87 2.84
C HIS A 187 1.31 0.75 1.91
N VAL A 188 0.07 0.83 1.42
CA VAL A 188 -0.47 -0.13 0.46
C VAL A 188 0.31 -0.08 -0.86
N ALA A 189 0.61 1.12 -1.39
CA ALA A 189 1.43 1.26 -2.59
C ALA A 189 2.82 0.62 -2.41
N LEU A 190 3.46 0.80 -1.24
CA LEU A 190 4.76 0.19 -0.94
C LEU A 190 4.65 -1.32 -0.78
N ASP A 191 3.68 -1.81 -0.02
CA ASP A 191 3.48 -3.26 0.16
C ASP A 191 3.20 -3.94 -1.18
N THR A 192 2.37 -3.33 -2.05
CA THR A 192 2.11 -3.84 -3.39
C THR A 192 3.38 -3.96 -4.22
N LEU A 193 4.24 -2.93 -4.18
CA LEU A 193 5.53 -2.96 -4.86
C LEU A 193 6.44 -4.07 -4.31
N LEU A 194 6.48 -4.27 -2.99
CA LEU A 194 7.29 -5.31 -2.36
C LEU A 194 6.78 -6.72 -2.69
N GLY A 195 5.46 -6.90 -2.83
CA GLY A 195 4.87 -8.14 -3.31
C GLY A 195 5.29 -8.46 -4.75
N TRP A 196 5.22 -7.49 -5.65
CA TRP A 196 5.76 -7.64 -7.01
C TRP A 196 7.26 -7.96 -6.98
N HIS A 197 8.04 -7.23 -6.19
CA HIS A 197 9.50 -7.42 -6.09
C HIS A 197 9.85 -8.85 -5.69
N ALA A 198 9.14 -9.41 -4.72
CA ALA A 198 9.32 -10.79 -4.28
C ALA A 198 8.95 -11.80 -5.39
N LYS A 199 7.86 -11.58 -6.12
CA LYS A 199 7.47 -12.40 -7.28
C LYS A 199 8.48 -12.32 -8.42
N ALA A 200 9.08 -11.16 -8.63
CA ALA A 200 10.09 -10.92 -9.67
C ALA A 200 11.48 -11.50 -9.34
N GLY A 201 11.63 -12.22 -8.23
CA GLY A 201 12.89 -12.83 -7.83
C GLY A 201 13.87 -11.87 -7.17
N ASN A 202 13.38 -10.80 -6.55
CA ASN A 202 14.15 -9.80 -5.83
C ASN A 202 15.25 -9.14 -6.68
N PRO A 203 14.90 -8.47 -7.79
CA PRO A 203 15.88 -7.79 -8.63
C PRO A 203 16.65 -6.73 -7.82
N ARG A 204 17.90 -6.48 -8.22
CA ARG A 204 18.72 -5.43 -7.60
C ARG A 204 18.30 -4.06 -8.11
N GLY A 205 18.17 -3.10 -7.18
CA GLY A 205 17.75 -1.75 -7.54
C GLY A 205 17.44 -0.91 -6.31
N PHE A 206 16.61 0.10 -6.50
CA PHE A 206 16.17 1.01 -5.44
C PHE A 206 14.71 1.41 -5.63
N ILE A 207 14.10 1.89 -4.56
CA ILE A 207 12.71 2.34 -4.54
C ILE A 207 12.68 3.86 -4.46
N LEU A 208 11.82 4.48 -5.29
CA LEU A 208 11.38 5.86 -5.12
C LEU A 208 9.91 5.87 -4.73
N ALA A 209 9.57 6.64 -3.69
CA ALA A 209 8.22 6.84 -3.22
C ALA A 209 7.83 8.31 -3.34
N SER A 210 6.60 8.58 -3.78
CA SER A 210 6.06 9.96 -3.90
C SER A 210 5.73 10.58 -2.54
N SER A 211 5.70 9.78 -1.48
CA SER A 211 5.39 10.19 -0.11
C SER A 211 6.27 9.43 0.88
N ARG A 212 6.60 10.10 1.98
CA ARG A 212 7.30 9.54 3.14
C ARG A 212 6.32 9.10 4.23
#